data_193ec53d002e8f720ac54dc5da45bdf7
#
_entry.id   193ec53d002e8f720ac54dc5da45bdf7
#
_cell.length_a   1.000
_cell.length_b   1.000
_cell.length_c   1.000
_cell.angle_alpha   90.00
_cell.angle_beta   90.00
_cell.angle_gamma   90.00
#
_symmetry.space_group_name_H-M   'P 1'
#
loop_
_entity.id
_entity.type
_entity.pdbx_description
1 polymer ?
#
loop_
_entity_poly.entity_id
_entity_poly.type
_entity_poly.pdbx_seq_one_letter_code
_entity_poly.pdbx_strand_id
1 'polypeptide(L)'
;CLMNIQTINQSIQNQKEQLLNHSLYNKVKTIDDLHCFLENHIYAVWDFMSLLKALQNKLTCTTTPWLPIGNPEIRYLINEIVVAEETDLTLDGTRQSHFEMYLDAMIQCGASTNQINAFLQNVEETKNIFVSVKQSDLHPNVKAFLDFTFRVIEQGKPHEIAAAFTFGREDLIPNMFTEILKNFQQNFPETDLSKLIYYFERHIELDADEHGPMAMQMIAELCGDSELKWKEVEEVSVLALEKRIGLWNAIEEQVEHKHELV
;
A
#
# COMPACT_ATOMS: atom_id res chain seq x y z
N CYS A 1 1.73 -31.29 4.36
CA CYS A 1 1.81 -30.55 3.10
C CYS A 1 2.93 -29.53 3.23
N LEU A 2 3.91 -29.54 2.37
CA LEU A 2 4.99 -28.51 2.38
C LEU A 2 4.35 -27.15 2.05
N MET A 3 4.57 -26.16 2.89
CA MET A 3 4.12 -24.79 2.65
C MET A 3 4.97 -24.16 1.53
N ASN A 4 4.31 -23.43 0.64
CA ASN A 4 4.91 -22.74 -0.49
C ASN A 4 4.02 -21.56 -0.92
N ILE A 5 4.40 -20.84 -1.98
CA ILE A 5 3.61 -19.72 -2.53
C ILE A 5 2.16 -20.12 -2.82
N GLN A 6 1.92 -21.30 -3.36
CA GLN A 6 0.56 -21.76 -3.66
C GLN A 6 -0.30 -21.92 -2.40
N THR A 7 0.27 -22.45 -1.32
CA THR A 7 -0.42 -22.55 -0.01
C THR A 7 -0.76 -21.17 0.54
N ILE A 8 0.16 -20.21 0.44
CA ILE A 8 -0.10 -18.83 0.86
C ILE A 8 -1.27 -18.23 0.07
N ASN A 9 -1.25 -18.35 -1.27
CA ASN A 9 -2.32 -17.86 -2.13
C ASN A 9 -3.68 -18.45 -1.77
N GLN A 10 -3.74 -19.74 -1.42
CA GLN A 10 -4.96 -20.38 -0.95
C GLN A 10 -5.44 -19.82 0.39
N SER A 11 -4.53 -19.59 1.31
CA SER A 11 -4.84 -19.06 2.66
C SER A 11 -5.38 -17.64 2.64
N ILE A 12 -5.00 -16.81 1.66
CA ILE A 12 -5.45 -15.41 1.55
C ILE A 12 -6.59 -15.21 0.55
N GLN A 13 -7.03 -16.25 -0.14
CA GLN A 13 -8.03 -16.13 -1.21
C GLN A 13 -9.33 -15.49 -0.74
N ASN A 14 -9.83 -15.87 0.43
CA ASN A 14 -11.06 -15.30 0.99
C ASN A 14 -10.94 -13.78 1.24
N GLN A 15 -9.83 -13.32 1.82
CA GLN A 15 -9.59 -11.90 2.06
C GLN A 15 -9.44 -11.12 0.76
N LYS A 16 -8.76 -11.68 -0.25
CA LYS A 16 -8.66 -11.07 -1.58
C LYS A 16 -10.04 -10.88 -2.22
N GLU A 17 -10.89 -11.90 -2.17
CA GLU A 17 -12.27 -11.81 -2.68
C GLU A 17 -13.10 -10.77 -1.94
N GLN A 18 -12.99 -10.67 -0.62
CA GLN A 18 -13.65 -9.63 0.17
C GLN A 18 -13.22 -8.23 -0.26
N LEU A 19 -11.94 -8.01 -0.54
CA LEU A 19 -11.42 -6.72 -1.00
C LEU A 19 -11.89 -6.38 -2.42
N LEU A 20 -11.87 -7.33 -3.34
CA LEU A 20 -12.30 -7.11 -4.73
C LEU A 20 -13.81 -6.87 -4.86
N ASN A 21 -14.60 -7.43 -3.97
CA ASN A 21 -16.07 -7.31 -3.95
C ASN A 21 -16.59 -6.39 -2.83
N HIS A 22 -15.72 -5.55 -2.26
CA HIS A 22 -16.10 -4.70 -1.13
C HIS A 22 -17.19 -3.70 -1.50
N SER A 23 -18.17 -3.52 -0.63
CA SER A 23 -19.32 -2.63 -0.84
C SER A 23 -18.94 -1.15 -0.96
N LEU A 24 -17.77 -0.75 -0.44
CA LEU A 24 -17.25 0.61 -0.53
C LEU A 24 -17.27 1.16 -1.97
N TYR A 25 -16.90 0.35 -2.96
CA TYR A 25 -16.82 0.81 -4.36
C TYR A 25 -18.16 1.31 -4.89
N ASN A 26 -19.27 0.73 -4.41
CA ASN A 26 -20.62 1.13 -4.81
C ASN A 26 -21.18 2.31 -3.99
N LYS A 27 -20.47 2.72 -2.93
CA LYS A 27 -20.91 3.80 -2.03
C LYS A 27 -20.23 5.14 -2.31
N VAL A 28 -19.14 5.15 -3.05
CA VAL A 28 -18.45 6.37 -3.49
C VAL A 28 -19.18 6.94 -4.72
N LYS A 29 -20.17 7.82 -4.50
CA LYS A 29 -21.05 8.35 -5.54
C LYS A 29 -20.99 9.86 -5.71
N THR A 30 -20.67 10.59 -4.64
CA THR A 30 -20.53 12.04 -4.65
C THR A 30 -19.07 12.46 -4.60
N ILE A 31 -18.79 13.70 -4.96
CA ILE A 31 -17.42 14.25 -4.87
C ILE A 31 -16.92 14.24 -3.43
N ASP A 32 -17.79 14.45 -2.45
CA ASP A 32 -17.44 14.39 -1.02
C ASP A 32 -17.10 12.96 -0.57
N ASP A 33 -17.75 11.94 -1.15
CA ASP A 33 -17.39 10.54 -0.91
C ASP A 33 -16.00 10.23 -1.48
N LEU A 34 -15.71 10.74 -2.69
CA LEU A 34 -14.40 10.61 -3.31
C LEU A 34 -13.31 11.28 -2.45
N HIS A 35 -13.56 12.49 -1.96
CA HIS A 35 -12.64 13.17 -1.05
C HIS A 35 -12.40 12.32 0.20
N CYS A 36 -13.45 11.78 0.81
CA CYS A 36 -13.35 10.91 1.98
C CYS A 36 -12.48 9.67 1.68
N PHE A 37 -12.66 9.05 0.52
CA PHE A 37 -11.83 7.92 0.10
C PHE A 37 -10.36 8.33 0.00
N LEU A 38 -10.04 9.40 -0.74
CA LEU A 38 -8.67 9.83 -0.98
C LEU A 38 -7.96 10.27 0.31
N GLU A 39 -8.63 11.02 1.16
CA GLU A 39 -8.11 11.54 2.43
C GLU A 39 -7.78 10.43 3.45
N ASN A 40 -8.36 9.24 3.32
CA ASN A 40 -8.04 8.07 4.12
C ASN A 40 -7.07 7.11 3.43
N HIS A 41 -7.22 6.89 2.13
CA HIS A 41 -6.37 5.98 1.36
C HIS A 41 -4.92 6.47 1.25
N ILE A 42 -4.70 7.79 1.30
CA ILE A 42 -3.36 8.39 1.23
C ILE A 42 -2.37 7.80 2.24
N TYR A 43 -2.84 7.36 3.42
CA TYR A 43 -1.98 6.73 4.43
C TYR A 43 -1.42 5.39 3.98
N ALA A 44 -2.17 4.61 3.20
CA ALA A 44 -1.69 3.38 2.58
C ALA A 44 -0.73 3.63 1.42
N VAL A 45 -0.88 4.74 0.72
CA VAL A 45 0.08 5.18 -0.31
C VAL A 45 1.40 5.61 0.33
N TRP A 46 1.32 6.33 1.43
CA TRP A 46 2.49 6.81 2.17
C TRP A 46 3.27 5.67 2.84
N ASP A 47 2.61 4.78 3.58
CA ASP A 47 3.31 3.76 4.37
C ASP A 47 3.94 2.65 3.51
N PHE A 48 3.49 2.49 2.27
CA PHE A 48 4.09 1.58 1.29
C PHE A 48 5.58 1.85 1.09
N MET A 49 5.99 3.12 0.99
CA MET A 49 7.39 3.50 0.88
C MET A 49 8.22 3.03 2.08
N SER A 50 7.65 3.01 3.27
CA SER A 50 8.35 2.51 4.46
C SER A 50 8.58 0.99 4.40
N LEU A 51 7.63 0.20 3.89
CA LEU A 51 7.84 -1.23 3.62
C LEU A 51 8.95 -1.45 2.60
N LEU A 52 8.91 -0.72 1.50
CA LEU A 52 9.91 -0.80 0.43
C LEU A 52 11.31 -0.43 0.94
N LYS A 53 11.44 0.67 1.67
CA LYS A 53 12.70 1.11 2.26
C LYS A 53 13.23 0.14 3.32
N ALA A 54 12.35 -0.47 4.10
CA ALA A 54 12.74 -1.52 5.05
C ALA A 54 13.32 -2.74 4.31
N LEU A 55 12.72 -3.17 3.20
CA LEU A 55 13.29 -4.23 2.35
C LEU A 55 14.62 -3.81 1.72
N GLN A 56 14.73 -2.58 1.21
CA GLN A 56 15.98 -2.05 0.67
C GLN A 56 17.10 -2.09 1.73
N ASN A 57 16.81 -1.66 2.95
CA ASN A 57 17.77 -1.68 4.06
C ASN A 57 18.20 -3.09 4.48
N LYS A 58 17.30 -4.08 4.35
CA LYS A 58 17.55 -5.47 4.76
C LYS A 58 18.20 -6.32 3.66
N LEU A 59 17.84 -6.10 2.40
CA LEU A 59 18.19 -6.98 1.28
C LEU A 59 19.23 -6.36 0.33
N THR A 60 19.58 -5.09 0.54
CA THR A 60 20.65 -4.37 -0.16
C THR A 60 21.56 -3.69 0.85
N CYS A 61 22.72 -3.21 0.41
CA CYS A 61 23.59 -2.41 1.26
C CYS A 61 23.32 -0.92 1.04
N THR A 62 22.76 -0.25 2.05
CA THR A 62 22.48 1.19 2.05
C THR A 62 23.47 1.99 2.90
N THR A 63 24.51 1.35 3.42
CA THR A 63 25.54 1.96 4.27
C THR A 63 26.88 2.09 3.56
N THR A 64 27.77 2.90 4.13
CA THR A 64 29.16 3.05 3.69
C THR A 64 30.13 2.57 4.78
N PRO A 65 31.22 1.84 4.43
CA PRO A 65 31.57 1.37 3.08
C PRO A 65 30.58 0.34 2.53
N TRP A 66 30.34 0.38 1.21
CA TRP A 66 29.44 -0.55 0.55
C TRP A 66 30.04 -1.95 0.45
N LEU A 67 29.20 -2.96 0.69
CA LEU A 67 29.54 -4.37 0.49
C LEU A 67 28.39 -5.04 -0.30
N PRO A 68 28.71 -5.97 -1.26
CA PRO A 68 27.69 -6.73 -1.96
C PRO A 68 27.05 -7.76 -1.01
N ILE A 69 25.76 -7.61 -0.75
CA ILE A 69 24.99 -8.55 0.09
C ILE A 69 23.84 -9.16 -0.68
N GLY A 70 23.42 -10.36 -0.29
CA GLY A 70 22.23 -11.02 -0.81
C GLY A 70 22.30 -11.39 -2.30
N ASN A 71 21.15 -11.74 -2.83
CA ASN A 71 20.98 -12.13 -4.23
C ASN A 71 20.91 -10.88 -5.15
N PRO A 72 21.71 -10.81 -6.23
CA PRO A 72 21.68 -9.69 -7.18
C PRO A 72 20.31 -9.45 -7.83
N GLU A 73 19.55 -10.49 -8.14
CA GLU A 73 18.22 -10.37 -8.75
C GLU A 73 17.22 -9.72 -7.77
N ILE A 74 17.30 -10.06 -6.49
CA ILE A 74 16.48 -9.43 -5.45
C ILE A 74 16.88 -7.97 -5.26
N ARG A 75 18.20 -7.67 -5.26
CA ARG A 75 18.66 -6.28 -5.21
C ARG A 75 18.17 -5.47 -6.42
N TYR A 76 18.19 -6.07 -7.59
CA TYR A 76 17.67 -5.47 -8.82
C TYR A 76 16.17 -5.16 -8.66
N LEU A 77 15.35 -6.15 -8.27
CA LEU A 77 13.93 -5.96 -8.03
C LEU A 77 13.65 -4.78 -7.07
N ILE A 78 14.27 -4.80 -5.91
CA ILE A 78 14.04 -3.77 -4.89
C ILE A 78 14.44 -2.38 -5.41
N ASN A 79 15.61 -2.25 -6.04
CA ASN A 79 16.08 -0.97 -6.55
C ASN A 79 15.26 -0.47 -7.74
N GLU A 80 14.76 -1.36 -8.59
CA GLU A 80 13.85 -1.02 -9.69
C GLU A 80 12.53 -0.46 -9.17
N ILE A 81 11.93 -1.12 -8.18
CA ILE A 81 10.71 -0.64 -7.53
C ILE A 81 10.97 0.71 -6.83
N VAL A 82 12.11 0.88 -6.16
CA VAL A 82 12.48 2.18 -5.56
C VAL A 82 12.57 3.28 -6.61
N VAL A 83 13.18 3.03 -7.76
CA VAL A 83 13.24 4.01 -8.86
C VAL A 83 11.84 4.38 -9.34
N ALA A 84 10.97 3.39 -9.54
CA ALA A 84 9.60 3.61 -9.98
C ALA A 84 8.76 4.37 -8.94
N GLU A 85 8.82 3.95 -7.66
CA GLU A 85 7.98 4.53 -6.61
C GLU A 85 8.43 5.93 -6.16
N GLU A 86 9.72 6.19 -6.14
CA GLU A 86 10.28 7.43 -5.60
C GLU A 86 10.53 8.51 -6.65
N THR A 87 10.67 8.13 -7.93
CA THR A 87 11.11 9.02 -9.01
C THR A 87 10.44 8.72 -10.36
N ASP A 88 9.18 8.36 -10.37
CA ASP A 88 8.46 8.07 -11.61
C ASP A 88 8.14 9.34 -12.41
N LEU A 89 7.75 9.16 -13.66
CA LEU A 89 7.32 10.25 -14.54
C LEU A 89 5.86 10.59 -14.33
N THR A 90 5.58 11.88 -14.11
CA THR A 90 4.22 12.43 -14.10
C THR A 90 3.68 12.57 -15.53
N LEU A 91 2.40 12.90 -15.66
CA LEU A 91 1.79 13.27 -16.95
C LEU A 91 2.55 14.39 -17.67
N ASP A 92 3.16 15.31 -16.91
CA ASP A 92 3.92 16.46 -17.45
C ASP A 92 5.37 16.11 -17.82
N GLY A 93 5.80 14.87 -17.58
CA GLY A 93 7.16 14.41 -17.82
C GLY A 93 8.18 14.85 -16.75
N THR A 94 7.71 15.34 -15.60
CA THR A 94 8.56 15.64 -14.44
C THR A 94 8.71 14.41 -13.54
N ARG A 95 9.69 14.43 -12.63
CA ARG A 95 9.91 13.34 -11.68
C ARG A 95 9.25 13.63 -10.34
N GLN A 96 8.46 12.66 -9.85
CA GLN A 96 7.85 12.69 -8.52
C GLN A 96 7.76 11.28 -7.96
N SER A 97 7.64 11.16 -6.63
CA SER A 97 7.20 9.92 -5.98
C SER A 97 5.70 9.68 -6.23
N HIS A 98 5.28 8.44 -6.17
CA HIS A 98 3.84 8.09 -6.26
C HIS A 98 3.03 8.76 -5.13
N PHE A 99 3.61 8.95 -3.95
CA PHE A 99 2.98 9.71 -2.88
C PHE A 99 2.71 11.18 -3.26
N GLU A 100 3.70 11.87 -3.84
CA GLU A 100 3.54 13.25 -4.32
C GLU A 100 2.52 13.34 -5.47
N MET A 101 2.53 12.37 -6.40
CA MET A 101 1.52 12.28 -7.46
C MET A 101 0.11 12.13 -6.89
N TYR A 102 -0.05 11.33 -5.84
CA TYR A 102 -1.35 11.15 -5.18
C TYR A 102 -1.82 12.44 -4.49
N LEU A 103 -0.92 13.17 -3.83
CA LEU A 103 -1.25 14.49 -3.27
C LEU A 103 -1.70 15.47 -4.35
N ASP A 104 -1.01 15.53 -5.48
CA ASP A 104 -1.39 16.36 -6.63
C ASP A 104 -2.76 15.97 -7.19
N ALA A 105 -3.06 14.67 -7.26
CA ALA A 105 -4.37 14.18 -7.67
C ALA A 105 -5.48 14.57 -6.68
N MET A 106 -5.20 14.51 -5.37
CA MET A 106 -6.11 14.99 -4.33
C MET A 106 -6.43 16.48 -4.49
N ILE A 107 -5.39 17.29 -4.70
CA ILE A 107 -5.55 18.75 -4.91
C ILE A 107 -6.36 19.02 -6.18
N GLN A 108 -6.10 18.33 -7.27
CA GLN A 108 -6.81 18.50 -8.54
C GLN A 108 -8.33 18.29 -8.39
N CYS A 109 -8.77 17.29 -7.63
CA CYS A 109 -10.20 17.03 -7.42
C CYS A 109 -10.80 17.76 -6.21
N GLY A 110 -10.02 18.57 -5.49
CA GLY A 110 -10.48 19.38 -4.35
C GLY A 110 -10.48 18.69 -3.00
N ALA A 111 -9.87 17.50 -2.89
CA ALA A 111 -9.69 16.83 -1.60
C ALA A 111 -8.65 17.55 -0.72
N SER A 112 -8.78 17.44 0.60
CA SER A 112 -7.88 18.09 1.54
C SER A 112 -6.61 17.28 1.77
N THR A 113 -5.45 17.95 1.73
CA THR A 113 -4.15 17.37 2.11
C THR A 113 -3.71 17.81 3.52
N ASN A 114 -4.52 18.59 4.21
CA ASN A 114 -4.12 19.19 5.49
C ASN A 114 -3.86 18.13 6.58
N GLN A 115 -4.72 17.11 6.67
CA GLN A 115 -4.60 16.08 7.69
C GLN A 115 -3.34 15.23 7.50
N ILE A 116 -3.06 14.78 6.27
CA ILE A 116 -1.84 14.01 6.00
C ILE A 116 -0.58 14.85 6.23
N ASN A 117 -0.57 16.10 5.80
CA ASN A 117 0.58 16.98 6.01
C ASN A 117 0.84 17.24 7.51
N ALA A 118 -0.20 17.49 8.31
CA ALA A 118 -0.08 17.63 9.75
C ALA A 118 0.41 16.34 10.43
N PHE A 119 -0.07 15.19 9.94
CA PHE A 119 0.40 13.88 10.41
C PHE A 119 1.90 13.68 10.14
N LEU A 120 2.36 13.97 8.93
CA LEU A 120 3.78 13.84 8.56
C LEU A 120 4.66 14.80 9.36
N GLN A 121 4.21 16.03 9.58
CA GLN A 121 4.91 16.96 10.47
C GLN A 121 5.05 16.39 11.89
N ASN A 122 3.99 15.82 12.43
CA ASN A 122 4.03 15.18 13.74
C ASN A 122 4.98 13.97 13.78
N VAL A 123 5.04 13.17 12.70
CA VAL A 123 6.02 12.08 12.55
C VAL A 123 7.46 12.62 12.61
N GLU A 124 7.73 13.71 11.91
CA GLU A 124 9.05 14.35 11.91
C GLU A 124 9.42 14.91 13.29
N GLU A 125 8.50 15.54 13.97
CA GLU A 125 8.71 16.13 15.30
C GLU A 125 8.92 15.09 16.39
N THR A 126 8.08 14.05 16.42
CA THR A 126 8.15 12.99 17.45
C THR A 126 9.28 11.99 17.20
N LYS A 127 9.66 11.80 15.92
CA LYS A 127 10.58 10.73 15.48
C LYS A 127 10.16 9.35 15.97
N ASN A 128 8.88 9.19 16.27
CA ASN A 128 8.28 7.95 16.75
C ASN A 128 6.90 7.76 16.10
N ILE A 129 6.87 6.88 15.11
CA ILE A 129 5.64 6.61 14.35
C ILE A 129 4.48 6.14 15.22
N PHE A 130 4.72 5.31 16.22
CA PHE A 130 3.67 4.78 17.08
C PHE A 130 3.04 5.87 17.96
N VAL A 131 3.85 6.81 18.43
CA VAL A 131 3.36 8.01 19.14
C VAL A 131 2.51 8.87 18.21
N SER A 132 2.99 9.11 16.99
CA SER A 132 2.27 9.94 16.01
C SER A 132 0.93 9.32 15.62
N VAL A 133 0.89 8.00 15.36
CA VAL A 133 -0.35 7.27 15.08
C VAL A 133 -1.32 7.38 16.27
N LYS A 134 -0.84 7.16 17.48
CA LYS A 134 -1.67 7.23 18.69
C LYS A 134 -2.28 8.61 18.92
N GLN A 135 -1.51 9.67 18.68
CA GLN A 135 -1.92 11.07 18.89
C GLN A 135 -2.80 11.62 17.77
N SER A 136 -2.84 10.96 16.62
CA SER A 136 -3.63 11.42 15.47
C SER A 136 -5.14 11.27 15.69
N ASP A 137 -5.93 12.04 14.95
CA ASP A 137 -7.39 11.96 14.92
C ASP A 137 -7.92 10.99 13.84
N LEU A 138 -7.07 10.08 13.36
CA LEU A 138 -7.43 9.10 12.37
C LEU A 138 -8.45 8.09 12.91
N HIS A 139 -9.29 7.58 12.02
CA HIS A 139 -10.20 6.49 12.35
C HIS A 139 -9.43 5.29 12.95
N PRO A 140 -9.97 4.59 13.98
CA PRO A 140 -9.26 3.49 14.64
C PRO A 140 -8.72 2.41 13.69
N ASN A 141 -9.45 2.07 12.62
CA ASN A 141 -9.00 1.09 11.64
C ASN A 141 -7.90 1.61 10.70
N VAL A 142 -7.83 2.93 10.45
CA VAL A 142 -6.69 3.55 9.76
C VAL A 142 -5.45 3.48 10.64
N LYS A 143 -5.59 3.80 11.93
CA LYS A 143 -4.51 3.63 12.90
C LYS A 143 -4.03 2.18 12.99
N ALA A 144 -4.95 1.22 13.03
CA ALA A 144 -4.62 -0.20 13.07
C ALA A 144 -3.86 -0.68 11.81
N PHE A 145 -4.20 -0.13 10.65
CA PHE A 145 -3.49 -0.39 9.39
C PHE A 145 -2.03 0.09 9.45
N LEU A 146 -1.82 1.33 9.87
CA LEU A 146 -0.48 1.92 10.03
C LEU A 146 0.33 1.20 11.13
N ASP A 147 -0.28 0.95 12.28
CA ASP A 147 0.36 0.25 13.40
C ASP A 147 0.85 -1.14 12.99
N PHE A 148 0.06 -1.88 12.23
CA PHE A 148 0.45 -3.17 11.67
C PHE A 148 1.70 -3.06 10.78
N THR A 149 1.69 -2.14 9.81
CA THR A 149 2.82 -1.93 8.90
C THR A 149 4.12 -1.66 9.66
N PHE A 150 4.08 -0.71 10.59
CA PHE A 150 5.28 -0.31 11.31
C PHE A 150 5.74 -1.31 12.37
N ARG A 151 4.84 -2.12 12.94
CA ARG A 151 5.23 -3.26 13.80
C ARG A 151 5.95 -4.34 13.03
N VAL A 152 5.48 -4.68 11.83
CA VAL A 152 6.18 -5.64 10.96
C VAL A 152 7.58 -5.14 10.62
N ILE A 153 7.73 -3.85 10.32
CA ILE A 153 9.03 -3.22 10.06
C ILE A 153 9.92 -3.23 11.31
N GLU A 154 9.38 -2.88 12.47
CA GLU A 154 10.12 -2.84 13.74
C GLU A 154 10.62 -4.22 14.16
N GLN A 155 9.84 -5.27 14.00
CA GLN A 155 10.25 -6.65 14.24
C GLN A 155 11.42 -7.06 13.34
N GLY A 156 11.49 -6.49 12.14
CA GLY A 156 12.65 -6.52 11.28
C GLY A 156 12.97 -7.87 10.63
N LYS A 157 12.04 -8.83 10.62
CA LYS A 157 12.21 -10.11 9.95
C LYS A 157 12.01 -9.95 8.44
N PRO A 158 13.03 -10.16 7.58
CA PRO A 158 12.92 -9.87 6.15
C PRO A 158 11.79 -10.60 5.44
N HIS A 159 11.52 -11.87 5.77
CA HIS A 159 10.44 -12.64 5.17
C HIS A 159 9.04 -12.14 5.57
N GLU A 160 8.87 -11.60 6.79
CA GLU A 160 7.61 -10.99 7.22
C GLU A 160 7.38 -9.62 6.55
N ILE A 161 8.41 -8.78 6.44
CA ILE A 161 8.34 -7.51 5.71
C ILE A 161 8.03 -7.77 4.23
N ALA A 162 8.72 -8.76 3.63
CA ALA A 162 8.47 -9.17 2.25
C ALA A 162 7.05 -9.71 2.04
N ALA A 163 6.47 -10.43 3.01
CA ALA A 163 5.09 -10.91 2.98
C ALA A 163 4.08 -9.75 2.99
N ALA A 164 4.24 -8.80 3.89
CA ALA A 164 3.38 -7.61 3.95
C ALA A 164 3.48 -6.78 2.66
N PHE A 165 4.68 -6.64 2.10
CA PHE A 165 4.93 -5.96 0.84
C PHE A 165 4.29 -6.69 -0.35
N THR A 166 4.54 -7.98 -0.50
CA THR A 166 4.13 -8.77 -1.68
C THR A 166 2.63 -9.06 -1.65
N PHE A 167 2.17 -9.84 -0.68
CA PHE A 167 0.77 -10.29 -0.61
C PHE A 167 -0.18 -9.21 -0.12
N GLY A 168 0.30 -8.29 0.71
CA GLY A 168 -0.48 -7.16 1.21
C GLY A 168 -0.59 -5.99 0.24
N ARG A 169 0.31 -5.86 -0.73
CA ARG A 169 0.41 -4.70 -1.63
C ARG A 169 0.59 -5.10 -3.10
N GLU A 170 1.79 -5.42 -3.54
CA GLU A 170 2.16 -5.64 -4.95
C GLU A 170 1.24 -6.61 -5.70
N ASP A 171 0.94 -7.77 -5.13
CA ASP A 171 0.07 -8.78 -5.74
C ASP A 171 -1.43 -8.39 -5.74
N LEU A 172 -1.83 -7.58 -4.77
CA LEU A 172 -3.22 -7.15 -4.59
C LEU A 172 -3.58 -5.91 -5.42
N ILE A 173 -2.65 -4.95 -5.50
CA ILE A 173 -2.89 -3.59 -6.02
C ILE A 173 -3.46 -3.60 -7.45
N PRO A 174 -2.95 -4.36 -8.44
CA PRO A 174 -3.47 -4.29 -9.81
C PRO A 174 -4.97 -4.58 -9.90
N ASN A 175 -5.43 -5.64 -9.27
CA ASN A 175 -6.84 -6.03 -9.29
C ASN A 175 -7.72 -5.07 -8.50
N MET A 176 -7.27 -4.66 -7.32
CA MET A 176 -8.00 -3.73 -6.45
C MET A 176 -8.11 -2.34 -7.10
N PHE A 177 -7.03 -1.83 -7.68
CA PHE A 177 -7.03 -0.54 -8.37
C PHE A 177 -7.88 -0.56 -9.65
N THR A 178 -7.93 -1.67 -10.35
CA THR A 178 -8.82 -1.83 -11.51
C THR A 178 -10.29 -1.67 -11.09
N GLU A 179 -10.71 -2.27 -9.98
CA GLU A 179 -12.07 -2.12 -9.46
C GLU A 179 -12.37 -0.66 -9.02
N ILE A 180 -11.43 -0.01 -8.34
CA ILE A 180 -11.55 1.40 -7.95
C ILE A 180 -11.68 2.30 -9.18
N LEU A 181 -10.78 2.16 -10.15
CA LEU A 181 -10.74 2.98 -11.35
C LEU A 181 -12.03 2.86 -12.16
N LYS A 182 -12.54 1.64 -12.34
CA LYS A 182 -13.80 1.37 -13.03
C LYS A 182 -14.97 2.12 -12.41
N ASN A 183 -15.06 2.11 -11.08
CA ASN A 183 -16.14 2.81 -10.37
C ASN A 183 -15.98 4.34 -10.46
N PHE A 184 -14.78 4.87 -10.29
CA PHE A 184 -14.54 6.32 -10.32
C PHE A 184 -14.80 6.93 -11.70
N GLN A 185 -14.37 6.28 -12.78
CA GLN A 185 -14.63 6.73 -14.14
C GLN A 185 -16.13 6.78 -14.47
N GLN A 186 -16.91 5.85 -13.94
CA GLN A 186 -18.37 5.81 -14.16
C GLN A 186 -19.10 6.87 -13.34
N ASN A 187 -18.67 7.14 -12.12
CA ASN A 187 -19.41 7.98 -11.18
C ASN A 187 -19.09 9.48 -11.28
N PHE A 188 -17.95 9.86 -11.87
CA PHE A 188 -17.46 11.24 -11.90
C PHE A 188 -17.09 11.72 -13.32
N PRO A 189 -18.01 11.63 -14.32
CA PRO A 189 -17.69 12.00 -15.70
C PRO A 189 -17.42 13.49 -15.90
N GLU A 190 -17.94 14.36 -15.01
CA GLU A 190 -17.80 15.81 -15.08
C GLU A 190 -16.61 16.36 -14.26
N THR A 191 -15.92 15.51 -13.53
CA THR A 191 -14.79 15.90 -12.67
C THR A 191 -13.47 15.57 -13.36
N ASP A 192 -12.53 16.52 -13.38
CA ASP A 192 -11.17 16.24 -13.85
C ASP A 192 -10.43 15.36 -12.85
N LEU A 193 -10.33 14.07 -13.17
CA LEU A 193 -9.60 13.06 -12.42
C LEU A 193 -8.36 12.56 -13.18
N SER A 194 -7.85 13.32 -14.15
CA SER A 194 -6.75 12.89 -15.03
C SER A 194 -5.51 12.44 -14.26
N LYS A 195 -5.12 13.15 -13.22
CA LYS A 195 -3.97 12.77 -12.37
C LYS A 195 -4.24 11.53 -11.55
N LEU A 196 -5.45 11.38 -11.00
CA LEU A 196 -5.84 10.20 -10.22
C LEU A 196 -5.96 8.95 -11.11
N ILE A 197 -6.54 9.08 -12.29
CA ILE A 197 -6.62 8.01 -13.29
C ILE A 197 -5.22 7.57 -13.70
N TYR A 198 -4.33 8.51 -14.01
CA TYR A 198 -2.95 8.22 -14.35
C TYR A 198 -2.24 7.46 -13.22
N TYR A 199 -2.41 7.89 -11.97
CA TYR A 199 -1.85 7.21 -10.80
C TYR A 199 -2.28 5.74 -10.72
N PHE A 200 -3.57 5.46 -10.87
CA PHE A 200 -4.09 4.09 -10.81
C PHE A 200 -3.64 3.25 -12.01
N GLU A 201 -3.71 3.81 -13.22
CA GLU A 201 -3.29 3.11 -14.45
C GLU A 201 -1.80 2.77 -14.42
N ARG A 202 -0.97 3.71 -13.94
CA ARG A 202 0.46 3.51 -13.82
C ARG A 202 0.82 2.36 -12.88
N HIS A 203 0.14 2.23 -11.74
CA HIS A 203 0.31 1.11 -10.82
C HIS A 203 -0.13 -0.22 -11.42
N ILE A 204 -1.28 -0.24 -12.10
CA ILE A 204 -1.77 -1.46 -12.76
C ILE A 204 -0.76 -1.94 -13.80
N GLU A 205 -0.17 -1.03 -14.58
CA GLU A 205 0.83 -1.34 -15.60
C GLU A 205 2.12 -1.91 -14.99
N LEU A 206 2.69 -1.23 -13.98
CA LEU A 206 3.98 -1.59 -13.40
C LEU A 206 3.93 -2.91 -12.61
N ASP A 207 2.87 -3.13 -11.83
CA ASP A 207 2.82 -4.22 -10.87
C ASP A 207 2.36 -5.56 -11.51
N ALA A 208 1.64 -5.52 -12.64
CA ALA A 208 1.06 -6.72 -13.23
C ALA A 208 2.09 -7.63 -13.94
N ASP A 209 3.07 -7.06 -14.63
CA ASP A 209 3.88 -7.81 -15.60
C ASP A 209 5.26 -8.24 -15.06
N GLU A 210 5.93 -7.44 -14.23
CA GLU A 210 7.31 -7.70 -13.84
C GLU A 210 7.51 -7.89 -12.33
N HIS A 211 6.88 -7.07 -11.50
CA HIS A 211 7.13 -7.04 -10.06
C HIS A 211 6.54 -8.25 -9.32
N GLY A 212 5.37 -8.74 -9.72
CA GLY A 212 4.69 -9.85 -9.06
C GLY A 212 5.51 -11.14 -9.00
N PRO A 213 5.95 -11.71 -10.15
CA PRO A 213 6.75 -12.94 -10.16
C PRO A 213 8.08 -12.82 -9.41
N MET A 214 8.76 -11.68 -9.51
CA MET A 214 10.02 -11.44 -8.80
C MET A 214 9.81 -11.29 -7.29
N ALA A 215 8.71 -10.66 -6.86
CA ALA A 215 8.35 -10.57 -5.45
C ALA A 215 8.05 -11.96 -4.85
N MET A 216 7.39 -12.84 -5.59
CA MET A 216 7.17 -14.24 -5.19
C MET A 216 8.49 -15.00 -5.07
N GLN A 217 9.43 -14.79 -6.00
CA GLN A 217 10.77 -15.37 -5.91
C GLN A 217 11.52 -14.89 -4.65
N MET A 218 11.43 -13.61 -4.32
CA MET A 218 12.00 -13.04 -3.10
C MET A 218 11.49 -13.77 -1.84
N ILE A 219 10.19 -13.98 -1.73
CA ILE A 219 9.58 -14.74 -0.62
C ILE A 219 10.15 -16.17 -0.56
N ALA A 220 10.18 -16.87 -1.69
CA ALA A 220 10.68 -18.23 -1.76
C ALA A 220 12.15 -18.34 -1.31
N GLU A 221 13.00 -17.40 -1.72
CA GLU A 221 14.40 -17.38 -1.31
C GLU A 221 14.58 -17.05 0.18
N LEU A 222 13.81 -16.12 0.72
CA LEU A 222 13.88 -15.74 2.13
C LEU A 222 13.39 -16.86 3.06
N CYS A 223 12.42 -17.63 2.64
CA CYS A 223 11.87 -18.75 3.41
C CYS A 223 12.71 -20.03 3.26
N GLY A 224 13.21 -20.31 2.03
CA GLY A 224 13.90 -21.56 1.73
C GLY A 224 13.07 -22.76 2.19
N ASP A 225 13.73 -23.70 2.89
CA ASP A 225 13.10 -24.92 3.44
C ASP A 225 12.55 -24.74 4.87
N SER A 226 12.52 -23.51 5.39
CA SER A 226 12.06 -23.24 6.75
C SER A 226 10.56 -23.21 6.86
N GLU A 227 9.94 -24.26 7.38
CA GLU A 227 8.50 -24.31 7.65
C GLU A 227 8.03 -23.19 8.58
N LEU A 228 8.86 -22.81 9.55
CA LEU A 228 8.56 -21.69 10.46
C LEU A 228 8.41 -20.38 9.71
N LYS A 229 9.36 -20.04 8.82
CA LYS A 229 9.30 -18.81 8.04
C LYS A 229 8.09 -18.79 7.10
N TRP A 230 7.76 -19.90 6.45
CA TRP A 230 6.57 -20.02 5.63
C TRP A 230 5.29 -19.80 6.42
N LYS A 231 5.22 -20.33 7.64
CA LYS A 231 4.08 -20.09 8.53
C LYS A 231 3.97 -18.63 8.95
N GLU A 232 5.09 -17.99 9.29
CA GLU A 232 5.12 -16.56 9.61
C GLU A 232 4.71 -15.70 8.41
N VAL A 233 5.12 -16.05 7.19
CA VAL A 233 4.68 -15.40 5.94
C VAL A 233 3.16 -15.54 5.76
N GLU A 234 2.60 -16.72 5.99
CA GLU A 234 1.14 -16.94 5.93
C GLU A 234 0.40 -16.03 6.91
N GLU A 235 0.81 -16.04 8.18
CA GLU A 235 0.18 -15.24 9.23
C GLU A 235 0.22 -13.74 8.92
N VAL A 236 1.38 -13.22 8.51
CA VAL A 236 1.53 -11.80 8.15
C VAL A 236 0.71 -11.45 6.90
N SER A 237 0.67 -12.32 5.90
CA SER A 237 -0.10 -12.09 4.67
C SER A 237 -1.60 -12.01 4.93
N VAL A 238 -2.13 -12.91 5.76
CA VAL A 238 -3.55 -12.87 6.18
C VAL A 238 -3.83 -11.58 6.94
N LEU A 239 -3.01 -11.24 7.94
CA LEU A 239 -3.18 -10.01 8.73
C LEU A 239 -3.08 -8.75 7.87
N ALA A 240 -2.17 -8.69 6.91
CA ALA A 240 -2.04 -7.55 6.01
C ALA A 240 -3.33 -7.29 5.23
N LEU A 241 -3.96 -8.33 4.70
CA LEU A 241 -5.24 -8.22 3.99
C LEU A 241 -6.40 -7.88 4.93
N GLU A 242 -6.44 -8.45 6.12
CA GLU A 242 -7.45 -8.10 7.14
C GLU A 242 -7.35 -6.62 7.57
N LYS A 243 -6.14 -6.09 7.70
CA LYS A 243 -5.93 -4.66 7.99
C LYS A 243 -6.36 -3.76 6.81
N ARG A 244 -6.16 -4.21 5.58
CA ARG A 244 -6.68 -3.52 4.39
C ARG A 244 -8.22 -3.54 4.35
N ILE A 245 -8.85 -4.65 4.67
CA ILE A 245 -10.31 -4.74 4.81
C ILE A 245 -10.78 -3.76 5.90
N GLY A 246 -10.09 -3.70 7.03
CA GLY A 246 -10.36 -2.72 8.08
C GLY A 246 -10.26 -1.27 7.62
N LEU A 247 -9.27 -0.95 6.78
CA LEU A 247 -9.14 0.38 6.15
C LEU A 247 -10.35 0.69 5.24
N TRP A 248 -10.76 -0.26 4.40
CA TRP A 248 -11.94 -0.12 3.54
C TRP A 248 -13.22 0.07 4.35
N ASN A 249 -13.38 -0.71 5.42
CA ASN A 249 -14.52 -0.56 6.34
C ASN A 249 -14.54 0.83 7.00
N ALA A 250 -13.38 1.36 7.39
CA ALA A 250 -13.26 2.70 7.97
C ALA A 250 -13.71 3.79 7.00
N ILE A 251 -13.34 3.68 5.73
CA ILE A 251 -13.74 4.64 4.69
C ILE A 251 -15.25 4.53 4.43
N GLU A 252 -15.76 3.31 4.31
CA GLU A 252 -17.18 3.05 4.10
C GLU A 252 -18.04 3.64 5.23
N GLU A 253 -17.67 3.41 6.47
CA GLU A 253 -18.33 3.96 7.65
C GLU A 253 -18.35 5.50 7.65
N GLN A 254 -17.23 6.13 7.28
CA GLN A 254 -17.14 7.58 7.19
C GLN A 254 -17.98 8.16 6.05
N VAL A 255 -18.06 7.47 4.90
CA VAL A 255 -18.93 7.86 3.78
C VAL A 255 -20.39 7.78 4.19
N GLU A 256 -20.81 6.68 4.82
CA GLU A 256 -22.19 6.49 5.29
C GLU A 256 -22.61 7.55 6.33
N HIS A 257 -21.73 7.81 7.29
CA HIS A 257 -22.01 8.82 8.32
C HIS A 257 -22.21 10.23 7.76
N LYS A 258 -21.48 10.60 6.70
CA LYS A 258 -21.70 11.86 6.00
C LYS A 258 -23.11 11.95 5.37
N HIS A 259 -23.61 10.84 4.83
CA HIS A 259 -24.95 10.79 4.22
C HIS A 259 -26.08 10.86 5.26
N GLU A 260 -25.85 10.42 6.50
CA GLU A 260 -26.84 10.52 7.57
C GLU A 260 -26.99 11.95 8.14
N LEU A 261 -26.00 12.81 7.90
CA LEU A 261 -25.98 14.21 8.39
C LEU A 261 -26.58 15.22 7.38
N VAL A 262 -26.93 14.79 6.19
CA VAL A 262 -27.52 15.58 5.10
C VAL A 262 -29.01 15.25 4.97
#